data_813ab8953ca74c3336ddb089a61a14f3
#
_entry.id   813ab8953ca74c3336ddb089a61a14f3
#
_cell.length_a   1.000
_cell.length_b   1.000
_cell.length_c   1.000
_cell.angle_alpha   90.00
_cell.angle_beta   90.00
_cell.angle_gamma   90.00
#
_symmetry.space_group_name_H-M   'P 1'
#
loop_
_entity.id
_entity.type
_entity.pdbx_description
1 polymer ?
#
loop_
_entity_poly.entity_id
_entity_poly.type
_entity_poly.pdbx_seq_one_letter_code
_entity_poly.pdbx_strand_id
1 'polypeptide(L)'
;MKQKGFTLIELLVVVIILGILAAIVVPRIAGRVDEAKIEATKVQLKAIRDALEQYKLDNGFYPATEQGLRSLVEKPTIPPVPQRWRQYFDKLPKDAWDRDFIYLSPGLGRPYELRSVGPDGKEGTEDDIDVWQ
;
A
#
# COMPACT_ATOMS: atom_id res chain seq x y z
N MET A 1 -29.19 -34.85 38.41
CA MET A 1 -28.02 -34.00 38.29
C MET A 1 -28.38 -32.54 38.44
N LYS A 2 -27.75 -31.85 39.34
CA LYS A 2 -27.91 -30.41 39.47
C LYS A 2 -27.08 -29.68 38.43
N GLN A 3 -27.69 -28.93 37.53
CA GLN A 3 -26.99 -28.04 36.65
C GLN A 3 -26.57 -26.80 37.44
N LYS A 4 -25.29 -26.47 37.39
CA LYS A 4 -24.77 -25.24 37.98
C LYS A 4 -24.71 -24.16 36.91
N GLY A 5 -25.50 -23.11 37.06
CA GLY A 5 -25.39 -21.92 36.24
C GLY A 5 -24.38 -20.95 36.81
N PHE A 6 -23.96 -20.00 36.00
CA PHE A 6 -23.12 -18.89 36.43
C PHE A 6 -23.94 -17.86 37.21
N THR A 7 -23.34 -17.27 38.21
CA THR A 7 -23.95 -16.11 38.87
C THR A 7 -23.71 -14.86 38.02
N LEU A 8 -24.55 -13.85 38.21
CA LEU A 8 -24.42 -12.58 37.52
C LEU A 8 -23.05 -11.93 37.79
N ILE A 9 -22.57 -12.02 39.04
CA ILE A 9 -21.29 -11.43 39.42
C ILE A 9 -20.10 -12.19 38.78
N GLU A 10 -20.19 -13.51 38.64
CA GLU A 10 -19.15 -14.29 37.96
C GLU A 10 -19.04 -13.87 36.52
N LEU A 11 -20.15 -13.68 35.81
CA LEU A 11 -20.18 -13.22 34.43
C LEU A 11 -19.60 -11.81 34.30
N LEU A 12 -19.99 -10.91 35.24
CA LEU A 12 -19.50 -9.54 35.26
C LEU A 12 -17.97 -9.47 35.44
N VAL A 13 -17.43 -10.25 36.37
CA VAL A 13 -15.99 -10.31 36.64
C VAL A 13 -15.25 -10.82 35.41
N VAL A 14 -15.75 -11.84 34.71
CA VAL A 14 -15.14 -12.37 33.50
C VAL A 14 -15.08 -11.29 32.41
N VAL A 15 -16.15 -10.56 32.19
CA VAL A 15 -16.22 -9.48 31.21
C VAL A 15 -15.22 -8.36 31.54
N ILE A 16 -15.12 -7.99 32.82
CA ILE A 16 -14.15 -6.97 33.27
C ILE A 16 -12.72 -7.42 33.01
N ILE A 17 -12.38 -8.65 33.34
CA ILE A 17 -11.03 -9.23 33.12
C ILE A 17 -10.72 -9.24 31.62
N LEU A 18 -11.64 -9.70 30.78
CA LEU A 18 -11.48 -9.72 29.34
C LEU A 18 -11.28 -8.32 28.77
N GLY A 19 -12.01 -7.31 29.29
CA GLY A 19 -11.85 -5.92 28.92
C GLY A 19 -10.48 -5.35 29.24
N ILE A 20 -9.94 -5.67 30.43
CA ILE A 20 -8.60 -5.25 30.85
C ILE A 20 -7.52 -5.89 29.95
N LEU A 21 -7.64 -7.17 29.66
CA LEU A 21 -6.72 -7.88 28.80
C LEU A 21 -6.77 -7.34 27.36
N ALA A 22 -7.96 -7.06 26.86
CA ALA A 22 -8.14 -6.47 25.54
C ALA A 22 -7.47 -5.08 25.43
N ALA A 23 -7.53 -4.27 26.47
CA ALA A 23 -6.90 -2.95 26.50
C ALA A 23 -5.37 -3.02 26.41
N ILE A 24 -4.75 -4.12 26.82
CA ILE A 24 -3.30 -4.33 26.75
C ILE A 24 -2.88 -4.92 25.40
N VAL A 25 -3.66 -5.87 24.88
CA VAL A 25 -3.30 -6.66 23.69
C VAL A 25 -3.58 -5.90 22.39
N VAL A 26 -4.72 -5.24 22.29
CA VAL A 26 -5.16 -4.55 21.06
C VAL A 26 -4.15 -3.51 20.55
N PRO A 27 -3.58 -2.60 21.36
CA PRO A 27 -2.60 -1.62 20.86
C PRO A 27 -1.32 -2.26 20.29
N ARG A 28 -0.87 -3.37 20.86
CA ARG A 28 0.32 -4.08 20.37
C ARG A 28 0.09 -4.75 19.02
N ILE A 29 -1.09 -5.31 18.84
CA ILE A 29 -1.49 -5.95 17.59
C ILE A 29 -1.64 -4.89 16.49
N ALA A 30 -2.25 -3.75 16.79
CA ALA A 30 -2.43 -2.65 15.84
C ALA A 30 -1.08 -2.15 15.29
N GLY A 31 -0.07 -1.96 16.14
CA GLY A 31 1.27 -1.55 15.70
C GLY A 31 1.92 -2.57 14.76
N ARG A 32 1.78 -3.85 15.04
CA ARG A 32 2.31 -4.90 14.16
C ARG A 32 1.58 -5.00 12.83
N VAL A 33 0.29 -4.73 12.81
CA VAL A 33 -0.50 -4.69 11.58
C VAL A 33 -0.01 -3.55 10.67
N ASP A 34 0.28 -2.37 11.22
CA ASP A 34 0.82 -1.26 10.46
C ASP A 34 2.22 -1.57 9.89
N GLU A 35 3.10 -2.17 10.68
CA GLU A 35 4.42 -2.63 10.20
C GLU A 35 4.28 -3.61 9.03
N ALA A 36 3.37 -4.59 9.14
CA ALA A 36 3.13 -5.57 8.09
C ALA A 36 2.59 -4.89 6.82
N LYS A 37 1.72 -3.90 6.96
CA LYS A 37 1.19 -3.13 5.82
C LYS A 37 2.27 -2.28 5.16
N ILE A 38 3.16 -1.69 5.93
CA ILE A 38 4.30 -0.93 5.39
C ILE A 38 5.20 -1.86 4.56
N GLU A 39 5.54 -3.03 5.07
CA GLU A 39 6.37 -3.99 4.34
C GLU A 39 5.68 -4.51 3.08
N ALA A 40 4.37 -4.81 3.15
CA ALA A 40 3.59 -5.21 1.98
C ALA A 40 3.56 -4.10 0.93
N THR A 41 3.43 -2.84 1.33
CA THR A 41 3.44 -1.68 0.43
C THR A 41 4.80 -1.52 -0.25
N LYS A 42 5.90 -1.74 0.46
CA LYS A 42 7.25 -1.72 -0.13
C LYS A 42 7.43 -2.78 -1.21
N VAL A 43 6.85 -3.96 -1.01
CA VAL A 43 6.86 -5.04 -2.02
C VAL A 43 6.10 -4.59 -3.27
N GLN A 44 4.94 -3.96 -3.10
CA GLN A 44 4.15 -3.44 -4.23
C GLN A 44 4.89 -2.32 -4.97
N LEU A 45 5.51 -1.39 -4.25
CA LEU A 45 6.34 -0.34 -4.85
C LEU A 45 7.47 -0.91 -5.70
N LYS A 46 8.14 -1.93 -5.19
CA LYS A 46 9.22 -2.60 -5.93
C LYS A 46 8.68 -3.26 -7.20
N ALA A 47 7.53 -3.91 -7.15
CA ALA A 47 6.90 -4.51 -8.31
C ALA A 47 6.56 -3.47 -9.38
N ILE A 48 6.04 -2.32 -8.98
CA ILE A 48 5.75 -1.20 -9.90
C ILE A 48 7.04 -0.65 -10.49
N ARG A 49 8.07 -0.47 -9.67
CA ARG A 49 9.39 -0.03 -10.14
C ARG A 49 9.96 -0.96 -11.20
N ASP A 50 9.89 -2.25 -10.97
CA ASP A 50 10.41 -3.25 -11.93
C ASP A 50 9.62 -3.18 -13.24
N ALA A 51 8.31 -2.98 -13.18
CA ALA A 51 7.46 -2.80 -14.36
C ALA A 51 7.80 -1.51 -15.11
N LEU A 52 8.06 -0.42 -14.40
CA LEU A 52 8.49 0.85 -15.01
C LEU A 52 9.84 0.72 -15.72
N GLU A 53 10.78 0.00 -15.12
CA GLU A 53 12.07 -0.29 -15.76
C GLU A 53 11.87 -1.11 -17.03
N GLN A 54 11.00 -2.10 -16.99
CA GLN A 54 10.68 -2.91 -18.15
C GLN A 54 10.02 -2.07 -19.26
N TYR A 55 9.11 -1.19 -18.87
CA TYR A 55 8.47 -0.25 -19.79
C TYR A 55 9.52 0.62 -20.52
N LYS A 56 10.47 1.15 -19.77
CA LYS A 56 11.55 1.94 -20.34
C LYS A 56 12.46 1.12 -21.26
N LEU A 57 12.77 -0.12 -20.89
CA LEU A 57 13.57 -1.01 -21.74
C LEU A 57 12.85 -1.30 -23.06
N ASP A 58 11.54 -1.48 -23.02
CA ASP A 58 10.76 -1.77 -24.23
C ASP A 58 10.55 -0.53 -25.11
N ASN A 59 10.34 0.64 -24.52
CA ASN A 59 9.86 1.84 -25.21
C ASN A 59 10.86 3.01 -25.24
N GLY A 60 11.92 2.96 -24.43
CA GLY A 60 12.96 3.99 -24.38
C GLY A 60 12.71 5.14 -23.42
N PHE A 61 11.56 5.19 -22.77
CA PHE A 61 11.18 6.25 -21.81
C PHE A 61 10.22 5.72 -20.76
N TYR A 62 10.12 6.41 -19.63
CA TYR A 62 9.09 6.15 -18.62
C TYR A 62 7.78 6.83 -19.02
N PRO A 63 6.62 6.30 -18.56
CA PRO A 63 5.37 7.01 -18.75
C PRO A 63 5.42 8.43 -18.18
N ALA A 64 4.82 9.40 -18.89
CA ALA A 64 4.67 10.76 -18.38
C ALA A 64 3.64 10.81 -17.23
N THR A 65 3.67 11.88 -16.44
CA THR A 65 2.72 12.07 -15.33
C THR A 65 1.27 11.97 -15.81
N GLU A 66 0.94 12.57 -16.94
CA GLU A 66 -0.41 12.54 -17.52
C GLU A 66 -0.85 11.15 -17.97
N GLN A 67 0.12 10.34 -18.40
CA GLN A 67 -0.13 8.94 -18.74
C GLN A 67 -0.31 8.08 -17.47
N GLY A 68 0.49 8.38 -16.43
CA GLY A 68 0.41 7.75 -15.13
C GLY A 68 0.76 6.27 -15.12
N LEU A 69 0.61 5.64 -13.96
CA LEU A 69 0.84 4.21 -13.76
C LEU A 69 -0.15 3.35 -14.55
N ARG A 70 -1.25 3.91 -14.99
CA ARG A 70 -2.24 3.21 -15.82
C ARG A 70 -1.63 2.72 -17.12
N SER A 71 -0.55 3.33 -17.57
CA SER A 71 0.24 2.90 -18.74
C SER A 71 0.82 1.49 -18.59
N LEU A 72 0.89 0.96 -17.37
CA LEU A 72 1.35 -0.41 -17.11
C LEU A 72 0.23 -1.44 -17.31
N VAL A 73 -1.01 -1.00 -17.33
CA VAL A 73 -2.19 -1.85 -17.50
C VAL A 73 -2.82 -1.70 -18.88
N GLU A 74 -2.89 -0.48 -19.39
CA GLU A 74 -3.48 -0.14 -20.69
C GLU A 74 -2.49 0.66 -21.51
N LYS A 75 -2.47 0.43 -22.83
CA LYS A 75 -1.62 1.22 -23.73
C LYS A 75 -2.05 2.67 -23.70
N PRO A 76 -1.16 3.62 -23.35
CA PRO A 76 -1.51 5.03 -23.36
C PRO A 76 -1.75 5.55 -24.79
N THR A 77 -2.71 6.43 -24.93
CA THR A 77 -3.07 7.08 -26.20
C THR A 77 -2.53 8.49 -26.31
N ILE A 78 -2.15 9.11 -25.19
CA ILE A 78 -1.52 10.44 -25.15
C ILE A 78 -0.02 10.32 -25.42
N PRO A 79 0.58 11.31 -26.14
CA PRO A 79 2.02 11.32 -26.36
C PRO A 79 2.81 11.46 -25.04
N PRO A 80 4.00 10.83 -24.95
CA PRO A 80 4.64 9.99 -25.96
C PRO A 80 4.07 8.58 -26.02
N VAL A 81 3.53 8.19 -27.18
CA VAL A 81 2.90 6.88 -27.37
C VAL A 81 3.98 5.81 -27.45
N PRO A 82 3.95 4.76 -26.60
CA PRO A 82 4.93 3.69 -26.64
C PRO A 82 4.74 2.83 -27.89
N GLN A 83 5.85 2.51 -28.56
CA GLN A 83 5.85 1.75 -29.82
C GLN A 83 5.87 0.23 -29.60
N ARG A 84 6.42 -0.20 -28.48
CA ARG A 84 6.56 -1.62 -28.12
C ARG A 84 5.87 -1.92 -26.81
N TRP A 85 4.68 -1.37 -26.66
CA TRP A 85 3.89 -1.56 -25.43
C TRP A 85 3.42 -3.00 -25.30
N ARG A 86 3.45 -3.50 -24.06
CA ARG A 86 2.79 -4.74 -23.65
C ARG A 86 2.14 -4.53 -22.29
N GLN A 87 1.25 -5.40 -21.90
CA GLN A 87 0.63 -5.32 -20.60
C GLN A 87 1.62 -5.79 -19.51
N TYR A 88 1.93 -4.91 -18.58
CA TYR A 88 2.88 -5.19 -17.48
C TYR A 88 2.16 -5.70 -16.24
N PHE A 89 0.93 -5.25 -16.02
CA PHE A 89 0.05 -5.73 -14.95
C PHE A 89 -1.36 -5.98 -15.50
N ASP A 90 -2.02 -7.01 -15.00
CA ASP A 90 -3.44 -7.23 -15.29
C ASP A 90 -4.29 -6.17 -14.59
N LYS A 91 -3.91 -5.83 -13.36
CA LYS A 91 -4.56 -4.80 -12.55
C LYS A 91 -3.48 -4.04 -11.79
N LEU A 92 -3.59 -2.72 -11.78
CA LEU A 92 -2.63 -1.89 -11.06
C LEU A 92 -2.73 -2.15 -9.55
N PRO A 93 -1.60 -2.49 -8.88
CA PRO A 93 -1.63 -2.71 -7.44
C PRO A 93 -1.88 -1.41 -6.68
N LYS A 94 -2.51 -1.55 -5.53
CA LYS A 94 -2.70 -0.47 -4.57
C LYS A 94 -1.86 -0.73 -3.34
N ASP A 95 -1.67 0.29 -2.51
CA ASP A 95 -0.99 0.10 -1.24
C ASP A 95 -1.83 -0.76 -0.27
N ALA A 96 -1.28 -1.10 0.88
CA ALA A 96 -1.95 -1.96 1.85
C ALA A 96 -3.16 -1.30 2.52
N TRP A 97 -3.39 -0.01 2.31
CA TRP A 97 -4.56 0.74 2.78
C TRP A 97 -5.56 1.00 1.65
N ASP A 98 -5.42 0.27 0.52
CA ASP A 98 -6.29 0.33 -0.66
C ASP A 98 -6.33 1.70 -1.32
N ARG A 99 -5.19 2.40 -1.32
CA ARG A 99 -5.03 3.71 -1.97
C ARG A 99 -4.11 3.61 -3.17
N ASP A 100 -4.30 4.53 -4.12
CA ASP A 100 -3.44 4.63 -5.28
C ASP A 100 -2.06 5.16 -4.91
N PHE A 101 -1.03 4.70 -5.61
CA PHE A 101 0.31 5.25 -5.50
C PHE A 101 0.41 6.60 -6.22
N ILE A 102 1.27 7.47 -5.71
CA ILE A 102 1.57 8.75 -6.34
C ILE A 102 2.73 8.55 -7.31
N TYR A 103 2.53 8.99 -8.54
CA TYR A 103 3.52 8.89 -9.61
C TYR A 103 3.65 10.21 -10.35
N LEU A 104 4.89 10.69 -10.48
CA LEU A 104 5.24 11.91 -11.22
C LEU A 104 6.49 11.64 -12.05
N SER A 105 6.46 12.02 -13.32
CA SER A 105 7.60 11.86 -14.22
C SER A 105 7.78 13.08 -15.12
N PRO A 106 8.97 13.71 -15.17
CA PRO A 106 10.16 13.37 -14.40
C PRO A 106 10.05 13.74 -12.93
N GLY A 107 10.85 13.10 -12.07
CA GLY A 107 10.97 13.43 -10.67
C GLY A 107 12.01 14.53 -10.41
N LEU A 108 12.14 14.95 -9.16
CA LEU A 108 13.15 15.91 -8.71
C LEU A 108 14.50 15.20 -8.52
N GLY A 109 15.40 15.39 -9.49
CA GLY A 109 16.71 14.71 -9.48
C GLY A 109 16.65 13.19 -9.66
N ARG A 110 15.50 12.67 -10.07
CA ARG A 110 15.21 11.23 -10.27
C ARG A 110 14.42 11.06 -11.54
N PRO A 111 14.44 9.86 -12.14
CA PRO A 111 13.65 9.60 -13.35
C PRO A 111 12.16 9.79 -13.14
N TYR A 112 11.66 9.46 -11.94
CA TYR A 112 10.25 9.62 -11.54
C TYR A 112 10.13 9.64 -10.02
N GLU A 113 9.01 10.13 -9.53
CA GLU A 113 8.58 9.98 -8.14
C GLU A 113 7.55 8.87 -8.07
N LEU A 114 7.69 7.98 -7.09
CA LEU A 114 6.74 6.89 -6.84
C LEU A 114 6.70 6.61 -5.34
N ARG A 115 5.56 6.84 -4.72
CA ARG A 115 5.39 6.67 -3.29
C ARG A 115 3.96 6.34 -2.89
N SER A 116 3.81 5.79 -1.69
CA SER A 116 2.54 5.65 -0.99
C SER A 116 2.44 6.73 0.08
N VAL A 117 1.24 7.24 0.33
CA VAL A 117 1.00 8.19 1.41
C VAL A 117 1.09 7.57 2.81
N GLY A 118 1.20 6.23 2.89
CA GLY A 118 1.40 5.52 4.14
C GLY A 118 0.17 5.47 5.04
N PRO A 119 0.37 5.13 6.33
CA PRO A 119 -0.74 4.89 7.26
C PRO A 119 -1.65 6.11 7.49
N ASP A 120 -1.11 7.33 7.48
CA ASP A 120 -1.89 8.54 7.77
C ASP A 120 -2.77 9.01 6.62
N GLY A 121 -2.54 8.51 5.41
CA GLY A 121 -3.29 8.88 4.21
C GLY A 121 -3.04 10.31 3.73
N LYS A 122 -2.01 10.99 4.23
CA LYS A 122 -1.67 12.36 3.86
C LYS A 122 -0.35 12.41 3.10
N GLU A 123 -0.37 13.06 1.96
CA GLU A 123 0.82 13.29 1.15
C GLU A 123 1.78 14.28 1.82
N GLY A 124 3.08 14.03 1.68
CA GLY A 124 4.12 14.94 2.16
C GLY A 124 4.41 14.84 3.65
N THR A 125 4.03 13.74 4.30
CA THR A 125 4.32 13.49 5.73
C THR A 125 5.46 12.50 5.91
N GLU A 126 5.91 12.34 7.14
CA GLU A 126 6.96 11.37 7.48
C GLU A 126 6.55 9.92 7.23
N ASP A 127 5.23 9.66 7.15
CA ASP A 127 4.68 8.33 6.92
C ASP A 127 4.73 7.89 5.45
N ASP A 128 5.10 8.79 4.53
CA ASP A 128 5.19 8.46 3.11
C ASP A 128 6.24 7.39 2.88
N ILE A 129 5.88 6.41 2.05
CA ILE A 129 6.76 5.29 1.69
C ILE A 129 7.22 5.52 0.25
N ASP A 130 8.49 5.84 0.08
CA ASP A 130 9.09 6.17 -1.22
C ASP A 130 9.84 4.95 -1.77
N VAL A 131 9.69 4.69 -3.06
CA VAL A 131 10.39 3.58 -3.73
C VAL A 131 11.91 3.75 -3.72
N TRP A 132 12.39 4.98 -3.57
CA TRP A 132 13.82 5.31 -3.56
C TRP A 132 14.48 5.24 -2.17
N GLN A 133 13.70 4.90 -1.16
CA GLN A 133 14.23 4.69 0.20
C GLN A 133 15.12 3.45 0.30
#